data_d743292a9c6af125c71997f4d8153e24
#
_entry.id   d743292a9c6af125c71997f4d8153e24
#
_cell.length_a   1.000
_cell.length_b   1.000
_cell.length_c   1.000
_cell.angle_alpha   90.00
_cell.angle_beta   90.00
_cell.angle_gamma   90.00
#
_symmetry.space_group_name_H-M   'P 1'
#
loop_
_entity.id
_entity.type
_entity.pdbx_description
1 polymer ?
#
loop_
_entity_poly.entity_id
_entity_poly.type
_entity_poly.pdbx_seq_one_letter_code
_entity_poly.pdbx_strand_id
1 'polypeptide(L)'
;MPAFIIVQVDVTDPEAFATYRDQVPPTLEPFGGKYMVRGGEQDVLEGDWAAARTVVLRFPSVERAKAWHASDIYEGPKALRQSAAKTNMLVIEGL
;
A
#
# COMPACT_ATOMS: atom_id res chain seq x y z
N MET A 1 1.12 18.77 6.19
CA MET A 1 2.28 17.92 5.89
C MET A 1 1.81 16.65 5.21
N PRO A 2 2.30 16.33 4.02
CA PRO A 2 1.92 15.07 3.39
C PRO A 2 2.44 13.88 4.19
N ALA A 3 1.85 12.74 3.94
CA ALA A 3 2.31 11.49 4.54
C ALA A 3 2.39 10.42 3.46
N PHE A 4 3.25 9.44 3.69
CA PHE A 4 3.43 8.33 2.76
C PHE A 4 3.20 7.02 3.48
N ILE A 5 2.50 6.13 2.81
CA ILE A 5 2.45 4.73 3.22
C ILE A 5 3.43 3.97 2.34
N ILE A 6 4.38 3.32 2.98
CA ILE A 6 5.39 2.49 2.32
C ILE A 6 5.01 1.04 2.55
N VAL A 7 4.86 0.29 1.47
CA VAL A 7 4.41 -1.10 1.52
C VAL A 7 5.45 -2.00 0.87
N GLN A 8 5.87 -3.01 1.61
CA GLN A 8 6.69 -4.11 1.10
C GLN A 8 5.80 -5.33 0.97
N VAL A 9 5.75 -5.90 -0.22
CA VAL A 9 4.79 -6.95 -0.54
C VAL A 9 5.48 -8.15 -1.16
N ASP A 10 5.23 -9.35 -0.58
CA ASP A 10 5.55 -10.62 -1.19
C ASP A 10 4.24 -11.34 -1.50
N VAL A 11 3.91 -11.42 -2.79
CA VAL A 11 2.65 -11.99 -3.24
C VAL A 11 2.73 -13.51 -3.16
N THR A 12 1.76 -14.12 -2.45
CA THR A 12 1.66 -15.59 -2.32
C THR A 12 0.53 -16.16 -3.17
N ASP A 13 -0.46 -15.34 -3.50
CA ASP A 13 -1.57 -15.70 -4.38
C ASP A 13 -1.75 -14.59 -5.43
N PRO A 14 -1.10 -14.72 -6.61
CA PRO A 14 -1.13 -13.66 -7.62
C PRO A 14 -2.52 -13.32 -8.13
N GLU A 15 -3.40 -14.29 -8.23
CA GLU A 15 -4.76 -14.09 -8.75
C GLU A 15 -5.59 -13.26 -7.78
N ALA A 16 -5.58 -13.62 -6.50
CA ALA A 16 -6.26 -12.88 -5.45
C ALA A 16 -5.65 -11.48 -5.29
N PHE A 17 -4.34 -11.37 -5.41
CA PHE A 17 -3.68 -10.06 -5.30
C PHE A 17 -4.04 -9.13 -6.46
N ALA A 18 -4.21 -9.65 -7.67
CA ALA A 18 -4.67 -8.86 -8.81
C ALA A 18 -6.07 -8.30 -8.57
N THR A 19 -6.96 -9.11 -8.00
CA THR A 19 -8.30 -8.66 -7.61
C THR A 19 -8.22 -7.55 -6.56
N TYR A 20 -7.39 -7.73 -5.53
CA TYR A 20 -7.15 -6.70 -4.52
C TYR A 20 -6.68 -5.39 -5.15
N ARG A 21 -5.69 -5.47 -6.04
CA ARG A 21 -5.11 -4.28 -6.69
C ARG A 21 -6.14 -3.47 -7.45
N ASP A 22 -7.11 -4.14 -8.07
CA ASP A 22 -8.18 -3.47 -8.79
C ASP A 22 -9.19 -2.79 -7.85
N GLN A 23 -9.30 -3.26 -6.61
CA GLN A 23 -10.22 -2.72 -5.61
C GLN A 23 -9.68 -1.51 -4.88
N VAL A 24 -8.37 -1.27 -4.91
CA VAL A 24 -7.73 -0.22 -4.09
C VAL A 24 -8.07 1.21 -4.54
N PRO A 25 -7.97 1.57 -5.85
CA PRO A 25 -8.13 2.96 -6.26
C PRO A 25 -9.39 3.65 -5.74
N PRO A 26 -10.60 3.06 -5.84
CA PRO A 26 -11.78 3.74 -5.31
C PRO A 26 -11.77 3.93 -3.80
N THR A 27 -10.99 3.14 -3.05
CA THR A 27 -10.91 3.31 -1.59
C THR A 27 -10.02 4.48 -1.19
N LEU A 28 -9.07 4.87 -2.04
CA LEU A 28 -8.13 5.94 -1.77
C LEU A 28 -8.76 7.34 -1.92
N GLU A 29 -9.66 7.48 -2.86
CA GLU A 29 -10.21 8.77 -3.26
C GLU A 29 -10.83 9.56 -2.10
N PRO A 30 -11.70 8.99 -1.24
CA PRO A 30 -12.27 9.74 -0.13
C PRO A 30 -11.25 10.28 0.88
N PHE A 31 -10.06 9.69 0.91
CA PHE A 31 -9.00 10.06 1.85
C PHE A 31 -7.88 10.87 1.21
N GLY A 32 -8.01 11.18 -0.07
CA GLY A 32 -6.99 11.93 -0.80
C GLY A 32 -5.73 11.13 -1.10
N GLY A 33 -5.81 9.80 -1.08
CA GLY A 33 -4.68 8.93 -1.35
C GLY A 33 -4.39 8.82 -2.85
N LYS A 34 -3.10 8.75 -3.17
CA LYS A 34 -2.63 8.60 -4.55
C LYS A 34 -1.45 7.65 -4.61
N TYR A 35 -1.40 6.85 -5.67
CA TYR A 35 -0.21 6.03 -5.93
C TYR A 35 0.94 6.92 -6.36
N MET A 36 2.10 6.73 -5.73
CA MET A 36 3.37 7.32 -6.15
C MET A 36 4.28 6.28 -6.77
N VAL A 37 4.25 5.04 -6.24
CA VAL A 37 4.94 3.88 -6.77
C VAL A 37 3.98 2.70 -6.67
N ARG A 38 3.84 1.97 -7.75
CA ARG A 38 2.89 0.85 -7.82
C ARG A 38 3.58 -0.42 -8.31
N GLY A 39 4.60 -0.85 -7.57
CA GLY A 39 5.30 -2.08 -7.91
C GLY A 39 6.18 -1.99 -9.14
N GLY A 40 6.80 -0.83 -9.37
CA GLY A 40 7.79 -0.66 -10.44
C GLY A 40 9.04 -1.49 -10.19
N GLU A 41 9.83 -1.66 -11.24
CA GLU A 41 11.11 -2.36 -11.15
C GLU A 41 12.00 -1.70 -10.10
N GLN A 42 12.64 -2.51 -9.26
CA GLN A 42 13.48 -1.99 -8.20
C GLN A 42 14.88 -2.62 -8.24
N ASP A 43 15.89 -1.79 -7.99
CA ASP A 43 17.28 -2.20 -7.90
C ASP A 43 17.80 -1.87 -6.51
N VAL A 44 18.26 -2.88 -5.79
CA VAL A 44 18.84 -2.69 -4.45
C VAL A 44 20.24 -2.11 -4.56
N LEU A 45 20.47 -0.95 -3.98
CA LEU A 45 21.78 -0.29 -4.01
C LEU A 45 22.63 -0.66 -2.82
N GLU A 46 22.03 -0.91 -1.66
CA GLU A 46 22.74 -1.29 -0.43
C GLU A 46 21.84 -2.16 0.42
N GLY A 47 22.44 -3.10 1.12
CA GLY A 47 21.78 -3.91 2.12
C GLY A 47 20.89 -5.00 1.52
N ASP A 48 20.11 -5.60 2.39
CA ASP A 48 19.15 -6.64 2.04
C ASP A 48 17.74 -6.06 1.96
N TRP A 49 17.08 -6.28 0.84
CA TRP A 49 15.70 -5.87 0.63
C TRP A 49 14.87 -7.11 0.31
N ALA A 50 14.18 -7.63 1.31
CA ALA A 50 13.52 -8.94 1.22
C ALA A 50 12.30 -8.94 0.31
N ALA A 51 11.59 -7.82 0.19
CA ALA A 51 10.35 -7.76 -0.57
C ALA A 51 10.61 -7.65 -2.07
N ALA A 52 9.85 -8.43 -2.85
CA ALA A 52 9.93 -8.39 -4.31
C ALA A 52 9.23 -7.17 -4.90
N ARG A 53 8.35 -6.51 -4.13
CA ARG A 53 7.50 -5.44 -4.63
C ARG A 53 7.38 -4.33 -3.60
N THR A 54 7.50 -3.09 -4.04
CA THR A 54 7.32 -1.90 -3.21
C THR A 54 6.20 -1.04 -3.78
N VAL A 55 5.30 -0.60 -2.90
CA VAL A 55 4.22 0.32 -3.24
C VAL A 55 4.35 1.54 -2.33
N VAL A 56 4.16 2.73 -2.88
CA VAL A 56 4.14 3.98 -2.11
C VAL A 56 2.86 4.73 -2.42
N LEU A 57 2.14 5.06 -1.37
CA LEU A 57 0.93 5.88 -1.44
C LEU A 57 1.20 7.22 -0.77
N ARG A 58 0.63 8.30 -1.32
CA ARG A 58 0.71 9.62 -0.72
C ARG A 58 -0.66 10.05 -0.24
N PHE A 59 -0.70 10.62 0.97
CA PHE A 59 -1.92 11.17 1.58
C PHE A 59 -1.65 12.62 2.02
N PRO A 60 -2.71 13.44 2.18
CA PRO A 60 -2.53 14.82 2.66
C PRO A 60 -1.95 14.91 4.07
N SER A 61 -2.16 13.89 4.91
CA SER A 61 -1.70 13.87 6.30
C SER A 61 -1.59 12.45 6.82
N VAL A 62 -0.91 12.28 7.93
CA VAL A 62 -0.82 11.00 8.64
C VAL A 62 -2.21 10.54 9.09
N GLU A 63 -3.05 11.47 9.57
CA GLU A 63 -4.42 11.15 10.00
C GLU A 63 -5.26 10.58 8.86
N ARG A 64 -5.14 11.16 7.66
CA ARG A 64 -5.86 10.66 6.47
C ARG A 64 -5.38 9.27 6.07
N ALA A 65 -4.08 9.03 6.12
CA ALA A 65 -3.51 7.73 5.81
C ALA A 65 -4.00 6.65 6.77
N LYS A 66 -3.99 6.95 8.07
CA LYS A 66 -4.49 6.04 9.09
C LYS A 66 -6.00 5.82 8.97
N ALA A 67 -6.75 6.88 8.66
CA ALA A 67 -8.19 6.77 8.46
C ALA A 67 -8.52 5.86 7.28
N TRP A 68 -7.78 5.95 6.18
CA TRP A 68 -7.94 5.05 5.05
C TRP A 68 -7.70 3.60 5.45
N HIS A 69 -6.59 3.32 6.12
CA HIS A 69 -6.23 1.96 6.53
C HIS A 69 -7.28 1.34 7.45
N ALA A 70 -7.91 2.14 8.29
CA ALA A 70 -8.94 1.69 9.25
C ALA A 70 -10.37 1.81 8.71
N SER A 71 -10.56 2.28 7.47
CA SER A 71 -11.88 2.56 6.93
C SER A 71 -12.66 1.30 6.57
N ASP A 72 -13.99 1.44 6.59
CA ASP A 72 -14.90 0.35 6.21
C ASP A 72 -14.74 -0.03 4.75
N ILE A 73 -14.52 0.95 3.86
CA ILE A 73 -14.38 0.67 2.43
C ILE A 73 -13.10 -0.08 2.09
N TYR A 74 -12.08 0.03 2.93
CA TYR A 74 -10.83 -0.70 2.74
C TYR A 74 -10.82 -2.06 3.46
N GLU A 75 -11.74 -2.31 4.35
CA GLU A 75 -11.75 -3.53 5.18
C GLU A 75 -11.76 -4.81 4.35
N GLY A 76 -12.64 -4.91 3.36
CA GLY A 76 -12.71 -6.07 2.48
C GLY A 76 -11.44 -6.26 1.64
N PRO A 77 -11.00 -5.22 0.90
CA PRO A 77 -9.74 -5.29 0.17
C PRO A 77 -8.54 -5.61 1.07
N LYS A 78 -8.47 -5.01 2.26
CA LYS A 78 -7.39 -5.29 3.22
C LYS A 78 -7.35 -6.76 3.62
N ALA A 79 -8.50 -7.36 3.94
CA ALA A 79 -8.56 -8.78 4.30
C ALA A 79 -8.10 -9.66 3.14
N LEU A 80 -8.50 -9.32 1.91
CA LEU A 80 -8.06 -10.04 0.72
C LEU A 80 -6.55 -9.97 0.54
N ARG A 81 -5.96 -8.78 0.70
CA ARG A 81 -4.51 -8.60 0.63
C ARG A 81 -3.79 -9.44 1.69
N GLN A 82 -4.29 -9.42 2.92
CA GLN A 82 -3.67 -10.18 4.02
C GLN A 82 -3.66 -11.68 3.74
N SER A 83 -4.66 -12.19 3.01
CA SER A 83 -4.70 -13.59 2.61
C SER A 83 -3.84 -13.91 1.40
N ALA A 84 -3.55 -12.91 0.56
CA ALA A 84 -2.89 -13.10 -0.74
C ALA A 84 -1.41 -12.72 -0.74
N ALA A 85 -0.92 -12.10 0.33
CA ALA A 85 0.46 -11.60 0.36
C ALA A 85 0.97 -11.45 1.79
N LYS A 86 2.29 -11.56 1.94
CA LYS A 86 2.98 -11.13 3.17
C LYS A 86 3.33 -9.66 2.98
N THR A 87 2.91 -8.83 3.90
CA THR A 87 3.01 -7.38 3.75
C THR A 87 3.59 -6.74 5.00
N ASN A 88 4.53 -5.84 4.79
CA ASN A 88 4.98 -4.87 5.80
C ASN A 88 4.52 -3.50 5.34
N MET A 89 3.91 -2.75 6.22
CA MET A 89 3.34 -1.45 5.89
C MET A 89 3.61 -0.46 7.01
N LEU A 90 4.05 0.72 6.66
CA LEU A 90 4.22 1.82 7.62
C LEU A 90 3.69 3.11 7.02
N VAL A 91 3.35 4.06 7.88
CA VAL A 91 3.07 5.43 7.49
C VAL A 91 4.18 6.33 8.03
N ILE A 92 4.65 7.24 7.20
CA ILE A 92 5.71 8.18 7.58
C ILE A 92 5.33 9.59 7.13
N GLU A 93 5.54 10.55 8.02
CA GLU A 93 5.29 11.95 7.68
C GLU A 93 6.33 12.44 6.68
N GLY A 94 5.85 13.14 5.64
CA GLY A 94 6.72 13.71 4.61
C GLY A 94 7.03 15.18 4.88
N LEU A 95 7.79 15.75 3.99
CA LEU A 95 8.16 17.17 4.03
C LEU A 95 7.03 18.10 3.59
#